data_c6b79b26b4f03e4880a61730cc49f161
#
_entry.id   c6b79b26b4f03e4880a61730cc49f161
#
_cell.length_a   1.000
_cell.length_b   1.000
_cell.length_c   1.000
_cell.angle_alpha   90.00
_cell.angle_beta   90.00
_cell.angle_gamma   90.00
#
_symmetry.space_group_name_H-M   'P 1'
#
loop_
_entity.id
_entity.type
_entity.pdbx_description
1 polymer ?
#
loop_
_entity_poly.entity_id
_entity_poly.type
_entity_poly.pdbx_seq_one_letter_code
_entity_poly.pdbx_strand_id
1 'polypeptide(L)'
;MVWIRTTLFLIAGAGLFLGYGNVGYRSPLLWIGWLSVLAFIVAIARHEHLRLAKLKQLADQDLMLRLLARLDRNWNQLPEQKLLPEYAELSFADDLDVAGTASLLSLLCLAGTLPGRRALQSWIADSTDWPTVLKRQQAVQNLTDERELRLSIIKTVQAHSGGDSGKDVYGLPQWAVSPLWLTQNRAAHALSYIGPALITLGAVLVVVAISTGEKTLLPNIAVGVLGGGLLLNVIVTVFWGSWIHDIFQQVTGSHRAAIQFADVFQSFARLPHDDGLLDDIRRTTTEDANCATRGFEQLLWHVRLANLQRDPVM
;
A
#
# COMPACT_ATOMS: atom_id res chain seq x y z
N MET A 1 21.58 1.38 -13.81
CA MET A 1 20.18 1.79 -14.09
C MET A 1 19.96 3.30 -13.97
N VAL A 2 20.48 3.98 -12.93
CA VAL A 2 20.34 5.45 -12.79
C VAL A 2 20.88 6.19 -14.03
N TRP A 3 22.08 5.85 -14.48
CA TRP A 3 22.69 6.47 -15.67
C TRP A 3 21.84 6.36 -16.96
N ILE A 4 21.18 5.23 -17.18
CA ILE A 4 20.32 5.05 -18.36
C ILE A 4 19.11 5.99 -18.30
N ARG A 5 18.54 6.15 -17.12
CA ARG A 5 17.38 7.04 -16.91
C ARG A 5 17.76 8.51 -17.08
N THR A 6 18.90 8.93 -16.51
CA THR A 6 19.40 10.30 -16.67
C THR A 6 19.76 10.62 -18.13
N THR A 7 20.39 9.70 -18.84
CA THR A 7 20.71 9.91 -20.28
C THR A 7 19.45 9.98 -21.12
N LEU A 8 18.45 9.11 -20.92
CA LEU A 8 17.18 9.17 -21.64
C LEU A 8 16.41 10.47 -21.35
N PHE A 9 16.42 10.93 -20.10
CA PHE A 9 15.80 12.20 -19.71
C PHE A 9 16.47 13.39 -20.40
N LEU A 10 17.80 13.43 -20.43
CA LEU A 10 18.56 14.49 -21.10
C LEU A 10 18.33 14.48 -22.62
N ILE A 11 18.31 13.31 -23.25
CA ILE A 11 18.02 13.17 -24.69
C ILE A 11 16.57 13.62 -25.00
N ALA A 12 15.61 13.25 -24.14
CA ALA A 12 14.23 13.67 -24.28
C ALA A 12 14.09 15.20 -24.19
N GLY A 13 14.69 15.81 -23.15
CA GLY A 13 14.69 17.25 -22.97
C GLY A 13 15.36 18.02 -24.12
N ALA A 14 16.55 17.59 -24.52
CA ALA A 14 17.29 18.19 -25.62
C ALA A 14 16.55 18.02 -26.96
N GLY A 15 16.02 16.83 -27.24
CA GLY A 15 15.28 16.53 -28.48
C GLY A 15 14.01 17.36 -28.62
N LEU A 16 13.24 17.49 -27.53
CA LEU A 16 12.04 18.34 -27.50
C LEU A 16 12.38 19.83 -27.59
N PHE A 17 13.35 20.30 -26.80
CA PHE A 17 13.75 21.71 -26.78
C PHE A 17 14.25 22.17 -28.17
N LEU A 18 15.17 21.42 -28.77
CA LEU A 18 15.71 21.71 -30.09
C LEU A 18 14.67 21.53 -31.21
N GLY A 19 13.79 20.52 -31.07
CA GLY A 19 12.73 20.26 -32.03
C GLY A 19 11.66 21.35 -32.10
N TYR A 20 11.34 21.96 -30.97
CA TYR A 20 10.41 23.12 -30.95
C TYR A 20 11.08 24.44 -31.34
N GLY A 21 12.41 24.59 -31.11
CA GLY A 21 13.16 25.82 -31.38
C GLY A 21 13.71 25.93 -32.81
N ASN A 22 13.85 24.83 -33.56
CA ASN A 22 14.55 24.78 -34.85
C ASN A 22 13.62 24.39 -36.00
N VAL A 23 13.38 25.29 -36.94
CA VAL A 23 12.39 25.12 -38.01
C VAL A 23 12.84 24.10 -39.09
N GLY A 24 14.16 23.93 -39.31
CA GLY A 24 14.70 23.07 -40.39
C GLY A 24 14.69 21.56 -40.09
N TYR A 25 14.89 21.17 -38.82
CA TYR A 25 14.98 19.76 -38.38
C TYR A 25 13.88 19.36 -37.40
N ARG A 26 12.76 20.07 -37.44
CA ARG A 26 11.67 19.97 -36.45
C ARG A 26 11.13 18.54 -36.31
N SER A 27 10.84 17.87 -37.42
CA SER A 27 10.18 16.57 -37.40
C SER A 27 11.05 15.44 -36.80
N PRO A 28 12.32 15.22 -37.23
CA PRO A 28 13.11 14.12 -36.70
C PRO A 28 13.50 14.33 -35.20
N LEU A 29 13.80 15.56 -34.78
CA LEU A 29 14.16 15.87 -33.41
C LEU A 29 12.97 15.66 -32.45
N LEU A 30 11.77 16.01 -32.84
CA LEU A 30 10.55 15.74 -32.06
C LEU A 30 10.30 14.25 -31.91
N TRP A 31 10.47 13.45 -32.98
CA TRP A 31 10.32 12.00 -32.87
C TRP A 31 11.34 11.38 -31.93
N ILE A 32 12.61 11.81 -31.98
CA ILE A 32 13.65 11.35 -31.04
C ILE A 32 13.27 11.74 -29.60
N GLY A 33 12.80 12.95 -29.38
CA GLY A 33 12.36 13.43 -28.07
C GLY A 33 11.22 12.58 -27.50
N TRP A 34 10.16 12.38 -28.27
CA TRP A 34 9.01 11.56 -27.83
C TRP A 34 9.35 10.07 -27.65
N LEU A 35 10.19 9.52 -28.51
CA LEU A 35 10.65 8.13 -28.38
C LEU A 35 11.49 7.96 -27.11
N SER A 36 12.32 8.95 -26.76
CA SER A 36 13.11 8.93 -25.52
C SER A 36 12.23 9.08 -24.28
N VAL A 37 11.16 9.86 -24.32
CA VAL A 37 10.14 9.91 -23.25
C VAL A 37 9.48 8.57 -23.06
N LEU A 38 9.05 7.91 -24.15
CA LEU A 38 8.44 6.59 -24.09
C LEU A 38 9.41 5.55 -23.51
N ALA A 39 10.65 5.54 -23.99
CA ALA A 39 11.71 4.65 -23.49
C ALA A 39 12.00 4.90 -21.99
N PHE A 40 11.96 6.15 -21.54
CA PHE A 40 12.13 6.52 -20.14
C PHE A 40 10.99 5.97 -19.27
N ILE A 41 9.74 6.10 -19.72
CA ILE A 41 8.56 5.55 -19.01
C ILE A 41 8.67 4.02 -18.90
N VAL A 42 9.01 3.35 -20.00
CA VAL A 42 9.19 1.90 -20.03
C VAL A 42 10.34 1.48 -19.10
N ALA A 43 11.44 2.22 -19.08
CA ALA A 43 12.57 1.94 -18.20
C ALA A 43 12.21 2.07 -16.70
N ILE A 44 11.38 3.05 -16.35
CA ILE A 44 10.85 3.22 -14.97
C ILE A 44 9.97 2.03 -14.59
N ALA A 45 8.97 1.71 -15.42
CA ALA A 45 8.05 0.61 -15.16
C ALA A 45 8.77 -0.74 -15.01
N ARG A 46 9.73 -1.01 -15.90
CA ARG A 46 10.53 -2.24 -15.85
C ARG A 46 11.44 -2.29 -14.62
N HIS A 47 12.03 -1.16 -14.23
CA HIS A 47 12.87 -1.10 -13.04
C HIS A 47 12.08 -1.43 -11.76
N GLU A 48 10.91 -0.85 -11.61
CA GLU A 48 10.06 -1.11 -10.44
C GLU A 48 9.58 -2.56 -10.41
N HIS A 49 9.19 -3.11 -11.55
CA HIS A 49 8.83 -4.53 -11.66
C HIS A 49 9.99 -5.47 -11.25
N LEU A 50 11.22 -5.19 -11.72
CA LEU A 50 12.39 -5.98 -11.35
C LEU A 50 12.77 -5.83 -9.88
N ARG A 51 12.62 -4.63 -9.32
CA ARG A 51 12.84 -4.37 -7.90
C ARG A 51 11.89 -5.18 -7.03
N LEU A 52 10.60 -5.16 -7.35
CA LEU A 52 9.57 -5.92 -6.63
C LEU A 52 9.81 -7.44 -6.74
N ALA A 53 10.15 -7.92 -7.94
CA ALA A 53 10.50 -9.32 -8.15
C ALA A 53 11.72 -9.75 -7.30
N LYS A 54 12.77 -8.91 -7.24
CA LYS A 54 13.95 -9.16 -6.40
C LYS A 54 13.59 -9.22 -4.92
N LEU A 55 12.80 -8.27 -4.42
CA LEU A 55 12.35 -8.26 -3.02
C LEU A 55 11.57 -9.53 -2.67
N LYS A 56 10.69 -9.97 -3.56
CA LYS A 56 9.94 -11.21 -3.39
C LYS A 56 10.86 -12.43 -3.31
N GLN A 57 11.84 -12.52 -4.21
CA GLN A 57 12.81 -13.63 -4.20
C GLN A 57 13.67 -13.65 -2.92
N LEU A 58 14.11 -12.49 -2.43
CA LEU A 58 14.86 -12.40 -1.19
C LEU A 58 14.02 -12.83 0.02
N ALA A 59 12.74 -12.43 0.07
CA ALA A 59 11.82 -12.85 1.13
C ALA A 59 11.56 -14.37 1.08
N ASP A 60 11.40 -14.95 -0.11
CA ASP A 60 11.25 -16.39 -0.30
C ASP A 60 12.51 -17.16 0.16
N GLN A 61 13.70 -16.64 -0.17
CA GLN A 61 14.97 -17.24 0.27
C GLN A 61 15.12 -17.18 1.79
N ASP A 62 14.84 -16.04 2.41
CA ASP A 62 14.90 -15.87 3.87
C ASP A 62 13.94 -16.84 4.58
N LEU A 63 12.71 -16.98 4.06
CA LEU A 63 11.76 -17.96 4.60
C LEU A 63 12.31 -19.39 4.54
N MET A 64 12.87 -19.80 3.39
CA MET A 64 13.41 -21.15 3.24
C MET A 64 14.58 -21.40 4.20
N LEU A 65 15.48 -20.43 4.37
CA LEU A 65 16.59 -20.51 5.32
C LEU A 65 16.08 -20.64 6.76
N ARG A 66 15.07 -19.88 7.15
CA ARG A 66 14.45 -20.01 8.49
C ARG A 66 13.76 -21.36 8.69
N LEU A 67 13.11 -21.90 7.67
CA LEU A 67 12.51 -23.23 7.76
C LEU A 67 13.57 -24.33 7.93
N LEU A 68 14.69 -24.24 7.21
CA LEU A 68 15.84 -25.15 7.38
C LEU A 68 16.45 -25.00 8.78
N ALA A 69 16.70 -23.79 9.24
CA ALA A 69 17.26 -23.53 10.58
C ALA A 69 16.37 -24.12 11.71
N ARG A 70 15.04 -24.14 11.51
CA ARG A 70 14.10 -24.80 12.43
C ARG A 70 14.22 -26.31 12.43
N LEU A 71 14.34 -26.92 11.25
CA LEU A 71 14.54 -28.37 11.12
C LEU A 71 15.84 -28.80 11.78
N ASP A 72 16.91 -28.04 11.57
CA ASP A 72 18.24 -28.30 12.11
C ASP A 72 18.41 -27.83 13.57
N ARG A 73 17.38 -27.16 14.14
CA ARG A 73 17.44 -26.49 15.45
C ARG A 73 18.63 -25.56 15.59
N ASN A 74 18.96 -24.86 14.51
CA ASN A 74 20.04 -23.89 14.49
C ASN A 74 19.55 -22.54 15.05
N TRP A 75 19.59 -22.42 16.37
CA TRP A 75 19.06 -21.27 17.11
C TRP A 75 19.71 -19.95 16.71
N ASN A 76 21.00 -19.95 16.33
CA ASN A 76 21.73 -18.76 15.92
C ASN A 76 21.20 -18.13 14.61
N GLN A 77 20.49 -18.90 13.80
CA GLN A 77 19.90 -18.44 12.54
C GLN A 77 18.39 -18.13 12.67
N LEU A 78 17.82 -18.41 13.83
CA LEU A 78 16.43 -18.08 14.12
C LEU A 78 16.34 -16.69 14.77
N PRO A 79 15.37 -15.86 14.38
CA PRO A 79 15.17 -14.56 15.03
C PRO A 79 14.72 -14.79 16.49
N GLU A 80 15.36 -14.07 17.40
CA GLU A 80 14.91 -14.01 18.78
C GLU A 80 13.47 -13.52 18.86
N GLN A 81 12.62 -14.22 19.58
CA GLN A 81 11.22 -13.87 19.79
C GLN A 81 11.01 -13.36 21.21
N LYS A 82 10.49 -12.13 21.30
CA LYS A 82 10.15 -11.51 22.59
C LYS A 82 8.64 -11.58 22.81
N LEU A 83 8.25 -11.69 24.07
CA LEU A 83 6.86 -11.52 24.45
C LEU A 83 6.43 -10.08 24.18
N LEU A 84 5.18 -9.92 23.79
CA LEU A 84 4.56 -8.62 23.70
C LEU A 84 4.38 -8.02 25.10
N PRO A 85 4.36 -6.69 25.26
CA PRO A 85 4.25 -6.06 26.59
C PRO A 85 3.07 -6.58 27.42
N GLU A 86 1.97 -6.94 26.76
CA GLU A 86 0.77 -7.51 27.39
C GLU A 86 0.97 -8.90 28.00
N TYR A 87 2.02 -9.62 27.58
CA TYR A 87 2.37 -10.97 28.03
C TYR A 87 3.74 -11.02 28.74
N ALA A 88 4.35 -9.85 29.01
CA ALA A 88 5.71 -9.78 29.58
C ALA A 88 5.81 -10.35 31.01
N GLU A 89 4.71 -10.39 31.77
CA GLU A 89 4.66 -10.82 33.17
C GLU A 89 4.14 -12.26 33.35
N LEU A 90 4.17 -13.09 32.29
CA LEU A 90 3.77 -14.49 32.40
C LEU A 90 4.76 -15.27 33.28
N SER A 91 4.31 -15.72 34.45
CA SER A 91 5.14 -16.39 35.44
C SER A 91 5.78 -17.70 34.94
N PHE A 92 5.16 -18.39 34.01
CA PHE A 92 5.66 -19.66 33.46
C PHE A 92 6.53 -19.47 32.21
N ALA A 93 6.66 -18.23 31.70
CA ALA A 93 7.33 -18.00 30.40
C ALA A 93 8.82 -18.32 30.46
N ASP A 94 9.47 -17.99 31.57
CA ASP A 94 10.88 -18.26 31.81
C ASP A 94 11.12 -19.74 32.14
N ASP A 95 10.21 -20.36 32.92
CA ASP A 95 10.33 -21.78 33.31
C ASP A 95 10.18 -22.74 32.13
N LEU A 96 9.41 -22.35 31.11
CA LEU A 96 9.13 -23.16 29.93
C LEU A 96 9.87 -22.68 28.66
N ASP A 97 10.83 -21.78 28.79
CA ASP A 97 11.55 -21.20 27.64
C ASP A 97 10.60 -20.76 26.50
N VAL A 98 9.50 -20.07 26.85
CA VAL A 98 8.49 -19.65 25.87
C VAL A 98 9.04 -18.61 24.93
N ALA A 99 9.85 -17.66 25.41
CA ALA A 99 10.42 -16.56 24.64
C ALA A 99 11.95 -16.49 24.81
N GLY A 100 12.63 -15.80 23.91
CA GLY A 100 14.09 -15.68 23.90
C GLY A 100 14.73 -16.35 22.70
N THR A 101 16.02 -16.66 22.80
CA THR A 101 16.82 -17.16 21.66
C THR A 101 16.50 -18.62 21.29
N ALA A 102 16.48 -19.54 22.26
CA ALA A 102 16.22 -20.97 22.03
C ALA A 102 14.85 -21.35 22.56
N SER A 103 13.82 -20.66 22.12
CA SER A 103 12.49 -20.69 22.73
C SER A 103 11.43 -21.39 21.88
N LEU A 104 10.31 -21.71 22.52
CA LEU A 104 9.13 -22.24 21.87
C LEU A 104 8.62 -21.28 20.76
N LEU A 105 8.56 -19.99 21.03
CA LEU A 105 8.17 -18.99 20.04
C LEU A 105 9.14 -18.90 18.87
N SER A 106 10.45 -19.07 19.08
CA SER A 106 11.43 -19.11 17.99
C SER A 106 11.19 -20.29 17.03
N LEU A 107 10.70 -21.43 17.54
CA LEU A 107 10.29 -22.56 16.72
C LEU A 107 8.94 -22.37 16.04
N LEU A 108 7.93 -21.86 16.73
CA LEU A 108 6.56 -21.84 16.24
C LEU A 108 6.22 -20.59 15.41
N CYS A 109 6.81 -19.41 15.77
CA CYS A 109 6.39 -18.13 15.18
C CYS A 109 6.90 -17.96 13.74
N LEU A 110 6.01 -18.15 12.78
CA LEU A 110 6.19 -17.75 11.36
C LEU A 110 5.38 -16.48 11.02
N ALA A 111 4.71 -15.90 12.02
CA ALA A 111 3.88 -14.74 11.82
C ALA A 111 4.71 -13.52 11.38
N GLY A 112 4.50 -13.05 10.16
CA GLY A 112 5.13 -11.84 9.64
C GLY A 112 4.44 -10.55 10.08
N THR A 113 3.28 -10.63 10.75
CA THR A 113 2.52 -9.46 11.23
C THR A 113 2.40 -9.47 12.74
N LEU A 114 2.24 -8.28 13.32
CA LEU A 114 2.08 -8.17 14.76
C LEU A 114 0.73 -8.71 15.25
N PRO A 115 -0.42 -8.53 14.56
CA PRO A 115 -1.65 -9.25 14.93
C PRO A 115 -1.49 -10.75 14.93
N GLY A 116 -0.77 -11.32 13.96
CA GLY A 116 -0.49 -12.75 13.92
C GLY A 116 0.38 -13.21 15.10
N ARG A 117 1.42 -12.44 15.47
CA ARG A 117 2.24 -12.72 16.66
C ARG A 117 1.42 -12.62 17.94
N ARG A 118 0.55 -11.62 18.06
CA ARG A 118 -0.35 -11.47 19.19
C ARG A 118 -1.28 -12.65 19.32
N ALA A 119 -1.91 -13.08 18.23
CA ALA A 119 -2.78 -14.26 18.22
C ALA A 119 -2.05 -15.55 18.65
N LEU A 120 -0.81 -15.75 18.19
CA LEU A 120 -0.01 -16.90 18.61
C LEU A 120 0.33 -16.82 20.11
N GLN A 121 0.74 -15.66 20.61
CA GLN A 121 1.08 -15.49 22.03
C GLN A 121 -0.16 -15.64 22.91
N SER A 122 -1.33 -15.11 22.49
CA SER A 122 -2.57 -15.33 23.23
C SER A 122 -2.96 -16.82 23.29
N TRP A 123 -2.71 -17.59 22.23
CA TRP A 123 -2.98 -19.02 22.25
C TRP A 123 -2.08 -19.78 23.22
N ILE A 124 -0.89 -19.29 23.51
CA ILE A 124 0.04 -19.88 24.47
C ILE A 124 -0.24 -19.38 25.90
N ALA A 125 -0.58 -18.10 26.04
CA ALA A 125 -0.69 -17.44 27.33
C ALA A 125 -2.08 -17.58 27.97
N ASP A 126 -3.14 -17.48 27.15
CA ASP A 126 -4.50 -17.39 27.65
C ASP A 126 -5.13 -18.78 27.78
N SER A 127 -5.78 -19.02 28.93
CA SER A 127 -6.64 -20.19 29.08
C SER A 127 -7.87 -20.09 28.19
N THR A 128 -8.26 -21.20 27.58
CA THR A 128 -9.46 -21.26 26.74
C THR A 128 -10.25 -22.53 27.04
N ASP A 129 -11.52 -22.56 26.64
CA ASP A 129 -12.40 -23.71 26.83
C ASP A 129 -11.99 -24.89 25.92
N TRP A 130 -12.27 -26.10 26.40
CA TRP A 130 -11.90 -27.32 25.70
C TRP A 130 -12.45 -27.45 24.26
N PRO A 131 -13.73 -27.10 24.00
CA PRO A 131 -14.26 -27.11 22.63
C PRO A 131 -13.45 -26.22 21.66
N THR A 132 -12.99 -25.05 22.11
CA THR A 132 -12.15 -24.15 21.29
C THR A 132 -10.77 -24.78 21.02
N VAL A 133 -10.18 -25.47 22.01
CA VAL A 133 -8.92 -26.21 21.80
C VAL A 133 -9.09 -27.26 20.72
N LEU A 134 -10.16 -28.06 20.79
CA LEU A 134 -10.43 -29.10 19.78
C LEU A 134 -10.61 -28.52 18.37
N LYS A 135 -11.35 -27.41 18.22
CA LYS A 135 -11.49 -26.71 16.93
C LYS A 135 -10.14 -26.25 16.38
N ARG A 136 -9.27 -25.70 17.24
CA ARG A 136 -7.92 -25.26 16.83
C ARG A 136 -7.07 -26.45 16.39
N GLN A 137 -7.12 -27.58 17.13
CA GLN A 137 -6.38 -28.81 16.79
C GLN A 137 -6.85 -29.38 15.45
N GLN A 138 -8.15 -29.43 15.22
CA GLN A 138 -8.72 -29.88 13.95
C GLN A 138 -8.29 -29.00 12.79
N ALA A 139 -8.35 -27.68 12.95
CA ALA A 139 -7.88 -26.73 11.95
C ALA A 139 -6.38 -26.93 11.61
N VAL A 140 -5.53 -27.17 12.61
CA VAL A 140 -4.11 -27.49 12.42
C VAL A 140 -3.95 -28.81 11.66
N GLN A 141 -4.72 -29.82 12.00
CA GLN A 141 -4.71 -31.12 11.30
C GLN A 141 -5.08 -30.95 9.81
N ASN A 142 -6.19 -30.26 9.53
CA ASN A 142 -6.67 -30.03 8.17
C ASN A 142 -5.65 -29.21 7.32
N LEU A 143 -4.92 -28.30 7.95
CA LEU A 143 -3.87 -27.54 7.29
C LEU A 143 -2.54 -28.29 7.16
N THR A 144 -2.35 -29.43 7.84
CA THR A 144 -1.07 -30.16 7.82
C THR A 144 -0.77 -30.68 6.42
N ASP A 145 -1.76 -31.20 5.73
CA ASP A 145 -1.63 -31.76 4.39
C ASP A 145 -1.57 -30.65 3.30
N GLU A 146 -2.07 -29.46 3.62
CA GLU A 146 -2.12 -28.30 2.71
C GLU A 146 -0.81 -27.49 2.71
N ARG A 147 0.33 -28.16 2.45
CA ARG A 147 1.66 -27.54 2.51
C ARG A 147 1.81 -26.32 1.58
N GLU A 148 1.37 -26.45 0.33
CA GLU A 148 1.54 -25.39 -0.67
C GLU A 148 0.70 -24.14 -0.30
N LEU A 149 -0.52 -24.37 0.21
CA LEU A 149 -1.38 -23.29 0.69
C LEU A 149 -0.74 -22.57 1.88
N ARG A 150 -0.28 -23.29 2.89
CA ARG A 150 0.41 -22.70 4.05
C ARG A 150 1.63 -21.88 3.63
N LEU A 151 2.48 -22.43 2.77
CA LEU A 151 3.65 -21.72 2.27
C LEU A 151 3.27 -20.48 1.45
N SER A 152 2.22 -20.57 0.62
CA SER A 152 1.76 -19.42 -0.16
C SER A 152 1.28 -18.27 0.74
N ILE A 153 0.52 -18.56 1.79
CA ILE A 153 0.05 -17.58 2.78
C ILE A 153 1.26 -16.93 3.50
N ILE A 154 2.17 -17.76 4.02
CA ILE A 154 3.36 -17.25 4.73
C ILE A 154 4.22 -16.38 3.82
N LYS A 155 4.47 -16.80 2.58
CA LYS A 155 5.23 -16.04 1.58
C LYS A 155 4.56 -14.70 1.26
N THR A 156 3.25 -14.69 1.07
CA THR A 156 2.50 -13.46 0.81
C THR A 156 2.64 -12.49 1.99
N VAL A 157 2.49 -12.97 3.22
CA VAL A 157 2.67 -12.15 4.42
C VAL A 157 4.11 -11.63 4.54
N GLN A 158 5.11 -12.48 4.32
CA GLN A 158 6.53 -12.09 4.50
C GLN A 158 7.06 -11.20 3.38
N ALA A 159 6.62 -11.38 2.14
CA ALA A 159 7.03 -10.54 1.01
C ALA A 159 6.75 -9.05 1.27
N HIS A 160 5.76 -8.74 2.08
CA HIS A 160 5.36 -7.39 2.45
C HIS A 160 5.88 -6.93 3.82
N SER A 161 6.41 -7.86 4.64
CA SER A 161 6.92 -7.58 5.99
C SER A 161 8.36 -7.05 6.02
N GLY A 162 9.03 -6.96 4.88
CA GLY A 162 10.42 -6.52 4.72
C GLY A 162 10.63 -5.01 4.92
N GLY A 163 10.28 -4.51 6.05
CA GLY A 163 10.45 -3.13 6.49
C GLY A 163 9.72 -2.92 7.82
N ASP A 164 9.88 -1.79 8.45
CA ASP A 164 9.28 -1.35 9.72
C ASP A 164 7.72 -1.41 9.75
N SER A 165 7.16 -2.35 8.98
CA SER A 165 5.72 -2.54 8.67
C SER A 165 4.85 -2.87 9.89
N GLY A 166 5.46 -3.14 11.03
CA GLY A 166 4.72 -3.35 12.27
C GLY A 166 4.00 -2.08 12.75
N LYS A 167 4.53 -0.90 12.46
CA LYS A 167 3.93 0.38 12.88
C LYS A 167 2.78 0.80 11.95
N ASP A 168 2.91 0.54 10.65
CA ASP A 168 1.92 0.98 9.65
C ASP A 168 0.59 0.22 9.74
N VAL A 169 0.63 -1.06 10.15
CA VAL A 169 -0.58 -1.88 10.29
C VAL A 169 -1.48 -1.43 11.44
N TYR A 170 -0.90 -0.87 12.51
CA TYR A 170 -1.70 -0.37 13.64
C TYR A 170 -2.41 0.95 13.34
N GLY A 171 -1.86 1.76 12.47
CA GLY A 171 -2.49 3.03 12.08
C GLY A 171 -3.78 2.85 11.28
N LEU A 172 -3.93 1.73 10.55
CA LEU A 172 -5.04 1.51 9.64
C LEU A 172 -6.40 1.38 10.35
N PRO A 173 -6.59 0.55 11.41
CA PRO A 173 -7.85 0.50 12.15
C PRO A 173 -8.16 1.81 12.88
N GLN A 174 -7.16 2.46 13.47
CA GLN A 174 -7.33 3.75 14.15
C GLN A 174 -7.71 4.85 13.17
N TRP A 175 -7.07 4.86 11.99
CA TRP A 175 -7.42 5.77 10.91
C TRP A 175 -8.83 5.52 10.37
N ALA A 176 -9.23 4.27 10.19
CA ALA A 176 -10.56 3.92 9.69
C ALA A 176 -11.70 4.35 10.62
N VAL A 177 -11.46 4.36 11.93
CA VAL A 177 -12.43 4.79 12.94
C VAL A 177 -12.35 6.30 13.19
N SER A 178 -11.26 6.96 12.76
CA SER A 178 -11.09 8.40 12.98
C SER A 178 -12.12 9.22 12.18
N PRO A 179 -12.65 10.31 12.77
CA PRO A 179 -13.60 11.15 12.07
C PRO A 179 -12.93 11.81 10.84
N LEU A 180 -13.66 11.86 9.74
CA LEU A 180 -13.18 12.45 8.49
C LEU A 180 -12.82 13.92 8.70
N TRP A 181 -11.54 14.28 8.61
CA TRP A 181 -11.04 15.64 8.79
C TRP A 181 -11.78 16.66 7.90
N LEU A 182 -12.11 16.26 6.66
CA LEU A 182 -12.79 17.14 5.70
C LEU A 182 -14.21 17.53 6.17
N THR A 183 -14.91 16.63 6.87
CA THR A 183 -16.24 16.91 7.41
C THR A 183 -16.19 17.83 8.62
N GLN A 184 -15.08 17.83 9.36
CA GLN A 184 -14.86 18.73 10.48
C GLN A 184 -14.48 20.16 10.04
N ASN A 185 -13.84 20.29 8.87
CA ASN A 185 -13.39 21.57 8.31
C ASN A 185 -14.30 22.04 7.17
N ARG A 186 -15.44 22.66 7.53
CA ARG A 186 -16.43 23.17 6.55
C ARG A 186 -15.82 24.11 5.51
N ALA A 187 -14.83 24.92 5.91
CA ALA A 187 -14.14 25.84 5.00
C ALA A 187 -13.32 25.08 3.94
N ALA A 188 -12.53 24.09 4.36
CA ALA A 188 -11.76 23.25 3.44
C ALA A 188 -12.69 22.46 2.50
N HIS A 189 -13.79 21.95 3.02
CA HIS A 189 -14.80 21.24 2.24
C HIS A 189 -15.46 22.14 1.19
N ALA A 190 -15.86 23.37 1.54
CA ALA A 190 -16.43 24.31 0.57
C ALA A 190 -15.40 24.72 -0.49
N LEU A 191 -14.16 25.03 -0.09
CA LEU A 191 -13.10 25.44 -0.99
C LEU A 191 -12.68 24.32 -1.97
N SER A 192 -12.82 23.05 -1.57
CA SER A 192 -12.52 21.91 -2.45
C SER A 192 -13.46 21.84 -3.68
N TYR A 193 -14.65 22.40 -3.60
CA TYR A 193 -15.59 22.51 -4.74
C TYR A 193 -15.46 23.84 -5.49
N ILE A 194 -15.25 24.94 -4.77
CA ILE A 194 -15.23 26.29 -5.37
C ILE A 194 -14.04 26.43 -6.32
N GLY A 195 -12.84 25.93 -5.94
CA GLY A 195 -11.64 26.03 -6.78
C GLY A 195 -11.81 25.36 -8.15
N PRO A 196 -12.12 24.05 -8.21
CA PRO A 196 -12.39 23.36 -9.47
C PRO A 196 -13.56 23.96 -10.27
N ALA A 197 -14.64 24.39 -9.59
CA ALA A 197 -15.78 25.01 -10.24
C ALA A 197 -15.39 26.33 -10.95
N LEU A 198 -14.58 27.18 -10.33
CA LEU A 198 -14.07 28.41 -10.96
C LEU A 198 -13.15 28.10 -12.15
N ILE A 199 -12.28 27.09 -12.04
CA ILE A 199 -11.40 26.71 -13.14
C ILE A 199 -12.23 26.18 -14.34
N THR A 200 -13.21 25.30 -14.08
CA THR A 200 -14.09 24.77 -15.14
C THR A 200 -14.93 25.89 -15.79
N LEU A 201 -15.49 26.77 -14.97
CA LEU A 201 -16.23 27.95 -15.47
C LEU A 201 -15.34 28.85 -16.32
N GLY A 202 -14.13 29.15 -15.85
CA GLY A 202 -13.15 29.96 -16.59
C GLY A 202 -12.75 29.32 -17.91
N ALA A 203 -12.52 27.99 -17.92
CA ALA A 203 -12.22 27.25 -19.15
C ALA A 203 -13.39 27.29 -20.16
N VAL A 204 -14.62 27.12 -19.70
CA VAL A 204 -15.83 27.23 -20.54
C VAL A 204 -15.95 28.61 -21.12
N LEU A 205 -15.75 29.68 -20.32
CA LEU A 205 -15.78 31.06 -20.79
C LEU A 205 -14.70 31.34 -21.84
N VAL A 206 -13.50 30.76 -21.70
CA VAL A 206 -12.44 30.85 -22.74
C VAL A 206 -12.91 30.24 -24.05
N VAL A 207 -13.49 29.03 -24.01
CA VAL A 207 -13.99 28.36 -25.20
C VAL A 207 -15.11 29.18 -25.87
N VAL A 208 -16.04 29.73 -25.09
CA VAL A 208 -17.11 30.58 -25.60
C VAL A 208 -16.54 31.86 -26.21
N ALA A 209 -15.57 32.51 -25.57
CA ALA A 209 -14.91 33.71 -26.11
C ALA A 209 -14.22 33.46 -27.47
N ILE A 210 -13.55 32.30 -27.60
CA ILE A 210 -12.95 31.90 -28.86
C ILE A 210 -14.00 31.63 -29.94
N SER A 211 -15.11 30.99 -29.60
CA SER A 211 -16.17 30.62 -30.55
C SER A 211 -16.99 31.80 -31.03
N THR A 212 -17.20 32.82 -30.18
CA THR A 212 -17.95 34.02 -30.51
C THR A 212 -17.10 35.08 -31.21
N GLY A 213 -15.77 34.96 -31.21
CA GLY A 213 -14.86 35.91 -31.81
C GLY A 213 -14.81 37.27 -31.10
N GLU A 214 -15.38 37.37 -29.91
CA GLU A 214 -15.36 38.58 -29.09
C GLU A 214 -13.96 38.85 -28.52
N LYS A 215 -13.44 40.08 -28.70
CA LYS A 215 -12.03 40.35 -28.39
C LYS A 215 -11.79 41.21 -27.14
N THR A 216 -12.85 41.64 -26.43
CA THR A 216 -12.71 42.63 -25.36
C THR A 216 -13.16 42.18 -23.98
N LEU A 217 -14.45 41.98 -23.75
CA LEU A 217 -14.99 41.77 -22.41
C LEU A 217 -14.94 40.31 -21.96
N LEU A 218 -15.42 39.40 -22.79
CA LEU A 218 -15.48 37.96 -22.47
C LEU A 218 -14.11 37.32 -22.21
N PRO A 219 -13.06 37.55 -23.03
CA PRO A 219 -11.72 37.02 -22.76
C PRO A 219 -11.15 37.51 -21.43
N ASN A 220 -11.33 38.80 -21.10
CA ASN A 220 -10.79 39.36 -19.86
C ASN A 220 -11.49 38.79 -18.62
N ILE A 221 -12.81 38.59 -18.67
CA ILE A 221 -13.56 37.93 -17.60
C ILE A 221 -13.14 36.46 -17.48
N ALA A 222 -13.00 35.75 -18.59
CA ALA A 222 -12.60 34.36 -18.62
C ALA A 222 -11.20 34.14 -17.99
N VAL A 223 -10.24 34.99 -18.35
CA VAL A 223 -8.87 34.96 -17.77
C VAL A 223 -8.90 35.33 -16.30
N GLY A 224 -9.70 36.32 -15.89
CA GLY A 224 -9.87 36.70 -14.49
C GLY A 224 -10.46 35.57 -13.62
N VAL A 225 -11.51 34.88 -14.08
CA VAL A 225 -12.14 33.76 -13.39
C VAL A 225 -11.19 32.57 -13.30
N LEU A 226 -10.50 32.27 -14.41
CA LEU A 226 -9.54 31.17 -14.46
C LEU A 226 -8.33 31.43 -13.58
N GLY A 227 -7.77 32.64 -13.63
CA GLY A 227 -6.68 33.10 -12.79
C GLY A 227 -7.05 33.11 -11.30
N GLY A 228 -8.26 33.61 -10.97
CA GLY A 228 -8.80 33.58 -9.61
C GLY A 228 -8.97 32.13 -9.07
N GLY A 229 -9.48 31.23 -9.90
CA GLY A 229 -9.59 29.80 -9.54
C GLY A 229 -8.24 29.12 -9.31
N LEU A 230 -7.24 29.40 -10.15
CA LEU A 230 -5.88 28.91 -9.98
C LEU A 230 -5.23 29.47 -8.71
N LEU A 231 -5.36 30.77 -8.48
CA LEU A 231 -4.81 31.44 -7.29
C LEU A 231 -5.44 30.89 -6.01
N LEU A 232 -6.75 30.68 -6.00
CA LEU A 232 -7.45 30.04 -4.88
C LEU A 232 -6.90 28.63 -4.62
N ASN A 233 -6.67 27.84 -5.66
CA ASN A 233 -6.08 26.51 -5.53
C ASN A 233 -4.65 26.55 -4.94
N VAL A 234 -3.83 27.52 -5.35
CA VAL A 234 -2.50 27.72 -4.78
C VAL A 234 -2.61 28.09 -3.29
N ILE A 235 -3.50 29.01 -2.93
CA ILE A 235 -3.73 29.39 -1.53
C ILE A 235 -4.16 28.17 -0.71
N VAL A 236 -5.12 27.38 -1.16
CA VAL A 236 -5.56 26.16 -0.49
C VAL A 236 -4.40 25.18 -0.32
N THR A 237 -3.60 24.98 -1.35
CA THR A 237 -2.43 24.08 -1.31
C THR A 237 -1.36 24.57 -0.32
N VAL A 238 -1.09 25.86 -0.26
CA VAL A 238 -0.09 26.43 0.67
C VAL A 238 -0.57 26.35 2.13
N PHE A 239 -1.84 26.69 2.40
CA PHE A 239 -2.36 26.72 3.78
C PHE A 239 -2.70 25.33 4.34
N TRP A 240 -3.20 24.41 3.52
CA TRP A 240 -3.59 23.06 3.96
C TRP A 240 -2.71 21.95 3.41
N GLY A 241 -1.71 22.25 2.60
CA GLY A 241 -0.85 21.27 1.95
C GLY A 241 -0.09 20.38 2.93
N SER A 242 0.39 20.93 4.06
CA SER A 242 1.06 20.14 5.10
C SER A 242 0.11 19.11 5.75
N TRP A 243 -1.10 19.51 6.09
CA TRP A 243 -2.13 18.64 6.66
C TRP A 243 -2.59 17.56 5.68
N ILE A 244 -2.79 17.96 4.43
CA ILE A 244 -3.13 17.03 3.35
C ILE A 244 -1.97 16.04 3.15
N HIS A 245 -0.73 16.51 3.21
CA HIS A 245 0.46 15.67 3.09
C HIS A 245 0.55 14.64 4.22
N ASP A 246 0.26 15.02 5.46
CA ASP A 246 0.28 14.10 6.62
C ASP A 246 -0.81 13.02 6.49
N ILE A 247 -2.02 13.40 6.06
CA ILE A 247 -3.09 12.45 5.76
C ILE A 247 -2.67 11.51 4.63
N PHE A 248 -2.08 12.04 3.56
CA PHE A 248 -1.58 11.22 2.45
C PHE A 248 -0.43 10.31 2.86
N GLN A 249 0.47 10.74 3.74
CA GLN A 249 1.53 9.88 4.27
C GLN A 249 0.94 8.72 5.09
N GLN A 250 -0.04 8.98 5.94
CA GLN A 250 -0.76 7.93 6.66
C GLN A 250 -1.46 6.95 5.71
N VAL A 251 -2.18 7.46 4.71
CA VAL A 251 -2.86 6.62 3.70
C VAL A 251 -1.85 5.85 2.85
N THR A 252 -0.73 6.47 2.47
CA THR A 252 0.30 5.80 1.63
C THR A 252 1.11 4.77 2.43
N GLY A 253 1.41 5.02 3.69
CA GLY A 253 1.96 4.02 4.62
C GLY A 253 1.02 2.82 4.72
N SER A 254 -0.27 3.08 4.88
CA SER A 254 -1.32 2.06 4.95
C SER A 254 -1.54 1.32 3.61
N HIS A 255 -1.13 1.88 2.47
CA HIS A 255 -1.31 1.27 1.14
C HIS A 255 -0.60 -0.08 1.01
N ARG A 256 0.65 -0.17 1.47
CA ARG A 256 1.40 -1.44 1.44
C ARG A 256 0.73 -2.48 2.33
N ALA A 257 0.30 -2.07 3.52
CA ALA A 257 -0.42 -2.93 4.43
C ALA A 257 -1.76 -3.37 3.83
N ALA A 258 -2.49 -2.49 3.17
CA ALA A 258 -3.77 -2.81 2.53
C ALA A 258 -3.61 -3.81 1.38
N ILE A 259 -2.60 -3.66 0.51
CA ILE A 259 -2.29 -4.65 -0.54
C ILE A 259 -1.96 -6.01 0.09
N GLN A 260 -1.10 -6.02 1.09
CA GLN A 260 -0.71 -7.22 1.80
C GLN A 260 -1.93 -7.97 2.37
N PHE A 261 -2.83 -7.26 3.03
CA PHE A 261 -4.05 -7.86 3.58
C PHE A 261 -5.00 -8.35 2.51
N ALA A 262 -5.19 -7.62 1.42
CA ALA A 262 -6.02 -8.06 0.31
C ALA A 262 -5.52 -9.39 -0.28
N ASP A 263 -4.22 -9.50 -0.54
CA ASP A 263 -3.60 -10.73 -1.07
C ASP A 263 -3.70 -11.90 -0.08
N VAL A 264 -3.53 -11.63 1.23
CA VAL A 264 -3.67 -12.65 2.28
C VAL A 264 -5.12 -13.12 2.38
N PHE A 265 -6.08 -12.19 2.42
CA PHE A 265 -7.50 -12.55 2.50
C PHE A 265 -7.97 -13.31 1.26
N GLN A 266 -7.48 -12.95 0.07
CA GLN A 266 -7.76 -13.71 -1.14
C GLN A 266 -7.20 -15.15 -1.06
N SER A 267 -6.08 -15.36 -0.37
CA SER A 267 -5.53 -16.69 -0.14
C SER A 267 -6.42 -17.53 0.79
N PHE A 268 -7.18 -16.91 1.69
CA PHE A 268 -8.10 -17.61 2.60
C PHE A 268 -9.33 -18.20 1.89
N ALA A 269 -9.67 -17.73 0.70
CA ALA A 269 -10.68 -18.37 -0.14
C ALA A 269 -10.34 -19.83 -0.49
N ARG A 270 -9.05 -20.22 -0.39
CA ARG A 270 -8.55 -21.55 -0.70
C ARG A 270 -8.45 -22.45 0.53
N LEU A 271 -8.84 -21.97 1.71
CA LEU A 271 -8.83 -22.78 2.93
C LEU A 271 -9.78 -23.97 2.78
N PRO A 272 -9.39 -25.16 3.30
CA PRO A 272 -10.24 -26.33 3.27
C PRO A 272 -11.52 -26.10 4.08
N HIS A 273 -12.60 -26.78 3.66
CA HIS A 273 -13.85 -26.79 4.41
C HIS A 273 -13.72 -27.76 5.58
N ASP A 274 -13.93 -27.26 6.79
CA ASP A 274 -13.80 -28.07 8.01
C ASP A 274 -15.00 -27.96 8.97
N ASP A 275 -16.04 -27.24 8.60
CA ASP A 275 -17.19 -26.90 9.46
C ASP A 275 -16.79 -26.32 10.84
N GLY A 276 -15.58 -25.77 10.93
CA GLY A 276 -14.99 -25.24 12.14
C GLY A 276 -14.32 -23.89 11.98
N LEU A 277 -13.11 -23.75 12.57
CA LEU A 277 -12.38 -22.49 12.61
C LEU A 277 -12.00 -21.96 11.22
N LEU A 278 -11.59 -22.85 10.29
CA LEU A 278 -11.16 -22.44 8.95
C LEU A 278 -12.35 -21.96 8.12
N ASP A 279 -13.51 -22.57 8.27
CA ASP A 279 -14.73 -22.15 7.60
C ASP A 279 -15.22 -20.79 8.11
N ASP A 280 -15.14 -20.56 9.42
CA ASP A 280 -15.45 -19.24 10.03
C ASP A 280 -14.51 -18.16 9.48
N ILE A 281 -13.21 -18.42 9.40
CA ILE A 281 -12.22 -17.48 8.84
C ILE A 281 -12.54 -17.22 7.37
N ARG A 282 -12.78 -18.23 6.56
CA ARG A 282 -13.09 -18.09 5.14
C ARG A 282 -14.37 -17.28 4.93
N ARG A 283 -15.44 -17.61 5.65
CA ARG A 283 -16.73 -16.92 5.56
C ARG A 283 -16.58 -15.44 5.88
N THR A 284 -15.95 -15.11 7.01
CA THR A 284 -15.75 -13.72 7.44
C THR A 284 -14.85 -12.93 6.48
N THR A 285 -13.88 -13.59 5.86
CA THR A 285 -12.91 -12.89 5.00
C THR A 285 -13.35 -12.78 3.54
N THR A 286 -14.11 -13.74 3.01
CA THR A 286 -14.36 -13.83 1.56
C THR A 286 -15.82 -13.91 1.15
N GLU A 287 -16.70 -14.50 1.98
CA GLU A 287 -18.07 -14.86 1.56
C GLU A 287 -19.13 -13.87 2.03
N ASP A 288 -19.00 -13.28 3.20
CA ASP A 288 -19.99 -12.37 3.75
C ASP A 288 -20.20 -11.12 2.88
N ALA A 289 -21.38 -10.52 2.93
CA ALA A 289 -21.72 -9.30 2.19
C ALA A 289 -20.76 -8.15 2.47
N ASN A 290 -20.25 -8.05 3.70
CA ASN A 290 -19.26 -7.11 4.17
C ASN A 290 -17.90 -7.78 4.41
N CYS A 291 -17.50 -8.73 3.54
CA CYS A 291 -16.26 -9.45 3.71
C CYS A 291 -15.04 -8.51 3.62
N ALA A 292 -13.97 -8.89 4.34
CA ALA A 292 -12.75 -8.11 4.39
C ALA A 292 -12.13 -7.90 2.99
N THR A 293 -12.15 -8.91 2.13
CA THR A 293 -11.61 -8.84 0.77
C THR A 293 -12.24 -7.71 -0.04
N ARG A 294 -13.56 -7.62 -0.06
CA ARG A 294 -14.28 -6.57 -0.80
C ARG A 294 -13.98 -5.17 -0.24
N GLY A 295 -13.96 -5.04 1.09
CA GLY A 295 -13.62 -3.78 1.74
C GLY A 295 -12.20 -3.31 1.39
N PHE A 296 -11.22 -4.23 1.38
CA PHE A 296 -9.84 -3.91 1.01
C PHE A 296 -9.67 -3.63 -0.48
N GLU A 297 -10.38 -4.30 -1.38
CA GLU A 297 -10.38 -3.99 -2.82
C GLU A 297 -10.91 -2.57 -3.08
N GLN A 298 -12.01 -2.18 -2.44
CA GLN A 298 -12.54 -0.81 -2.52
C GLN A 298 -11.54 0.21 -1.98
N LEU A 299 -10.93 -0.05 -0.82
CA LEU A 299 -9.90 0.80 -0.25
C LEU A 299 -8.72 0.96 -1.20
N LEU A 300 -8.21 -0.13 -1.76
CA LEU A 300 -7.11 -0.13 -2.72
C LEU A 300 -7.43 0.69 -3.97
N TRP A 301 -8.66 0.63 -4.48
CA TRP A 301 -9.07 1.44 -5.61
C TRP A 301 -9.00 2.94 -5.29
N HIS A 302 -9.52 3.37 -4.13
CA HIS A 302 -9.45 4.77 -3.69
C HIS A 302 -8.01 5.24 -3.45
N VAL A 303 -7.18 4.39 -2.85
CA VAL A 303 -5.76 4.71 -2.60
C VAL A 303 -4.97 4.80 -3.91
N ARG A 304 -5.27 3.95 -4.91
CA ARG A 304 -4.67 4.07 -6.26
C ARG A 304 -5.04 5.39 -6.91
N LEU A 305 -6.31 5.81 -6.83
CA LEU A 305 -6.73 7.12 -7.35
C LEU A 305 -6.01 8.27 -6.64
N ALA A 306 -5.86 8.20 -5.33
CA ALA A 306 -5.13 9.21 -4.55
C ALA A 306 -3.64 9.27 -4.94
N ASN A 307 -3.01 8.10 -5.18
CA ASN A 307 -1.61 8.05 -5.62
C ASN A 307 -1.40 8.58 -7.04
N LEU A 308 -2.38 8.44 -7.95
CA LEU A 308 -2.31 9.05 -9.29
C LEU A 308 -2.23 10.57 -9.24
N GLN A 309 -2.77 11.20 -8.19
CA GLN A 309 -2.65 12.66 -7.99
C GLN A 309 -1.27 13.07 -7.45
N ARG A 310 -0.56 12.15 -6.80
CA ARG A 310 0.74 12.43 -6.15
C ARG A 310 1.94 12.23 -7.08
N ASP A 311 1.87 11.30 -8.03
CA ASP A 311 2.95 10.94 -8.93
C ASP A 311 2.66 11.32 -10.39
N PRO A 312 2.51 12.60 -10.74
CA PRO A 312 2.45 12.98 -12.13
C PRO A 312 3.84 12.91 -12.80
N VAL A 313 4.95 12.90 -12.03
CA VAL A 313 6.33 12.91 -12.59
C VAL A 313 7.36 12.48 -11.53
N MET A 314 7.48 11.22 -11.17
CA MET A 314 8.70 10.71 -10.56
C MET A 314 9.12 9.38 -11.18
#